data_325ef9505ab2d7664c04d5253bacd4e2
#
_entry.id   325ef9505ab2d7664c04d5253bacd4e2
#
_cell.length_a   1.000
_cell.length_b   1.000
_cell.length_c   1.000
_cell.angle_alpha   90.00
_cell.angle_beta   90.00
_cell.angle_gamma   90.00
#
_symmetry.space_group_name_H-M   'P 1'
#
loop_
_entity.id
_entity.type
_entity.pdbx_description
1 polymer ?
#
loop_
_entity_poly.entity_id
_entity_poly.type
_entity_poly.pdbx_seq_one_letter_code
_entity_poly.pdbx_strand_id
1 'polypeptide(L)'
;MSWYVYKKEMLDALRDRKTILLTILIPILFNLALVFFMDRVFLAENEETYQVAVSESMDGQIVDWLGELESVEVVKDGSPLSLMEDAKAQLAIETDSSFTEKLANHENPSITIYGDPASKKASEAMDLVMGHFELKRQETITGSLVNSEVDPSLLEPFTVVQETISGEDGMSLYMIAIFSQLILVLGVIMGELSIANDLFAGEKERKTMEALIMTPVNRFHIIIGKWLAISSLGIISGIFSLLTFVLGVNYFTEKMAEALNINENLFFFVTSLGTGLIFFALLVGSLLMIFSLMANTMKEGQNYMAPLTSVAMVPYFLLIGLSPNELTAQYFLIPFMNIFALIKQLIYGIYDVQSVLYVLGSSALFVGISFAIAYTMFQKSKWVLGKS
;
A
#
# COMPACT_ATOMS: atom_id res chain seq x y z
N MET A 1 -26.31 24.53 -21.20
CA MET A 1 -25.97 25.42 -20.07
C MET A 1 -24.93 24.79 -19.14
N SER A 2 -25.11 23.57 -18.64
CA SER A 2 -24.11 22.89 -17.76
C SER A 2 -22.70 22.84 -18.35
N TRP A 3 -22.57 22.62 -19.67
CA TRP A 3 -21.29 22.61 -20.37
C TRP A 3 -20.53 23.95 -20.29
N TYR A 4 -21.22 25.07 -20.34
CA TYR A 4 -20.58 26.38 -20.21
C TYR A 4 -20.09 26.63 -18.79
N VAL A 5 -20.85 26.22 -17.77
CA VAL A 5 -20.40 26.26 -16.37
C VAL A 5 -19.18 25.38 -16.20
N TYR A 6 -19.25 24.14 -16.63
CA TYR A 6 -18.13 23.19 -16.57
C TYR A 6 -16.86 23.75 -17.22
N LYS A 7 -17.00 24.24 -18.48
CA LYS A 7 -15.83 24.81 -19.22
C LYS A 7 -15.24 26.02 -18.51
N LYS A 8 -16.08 26.88 -17.93
CA LYS A 8 -15.61 28.02 -17.13
C LYS A 8 -14.80 27.53 -15.93
N GLU A 9 -15.36 26.63 -15.12
CA GLU A 9 -14.71 26.14 -13.90
C GLU A 9 -13.40 25.39 -14.22
N MET A 10 -13.39 24.59 -15.27
CA MET A 10 -12.17 23.90 -15.72
C MET A 10 -11.09 24.88 -16.19
N LEU A 11 -11.46 25.91 -16.94
CA LEU A 11 -10.50 26.94 -17.38
C LEU A 11 -9.94 27.73 -16.21
N ASP A 12 -10.76 28.07 -15.23
CA ASP A 12 -10.32 28.78 -14.03
C ASP A 12 -9.36 27.90 -13.21
N ALA A 13 -9.71 26.63 -13.00
CA ALA A 13 -8.86 25.65 -12.31
C ALA A 13 -7.52 25.41 -13.01
N LEU A 14 -7.52 25.27 -14.34
CA LEU A 14 -6.31 25.05 -15.14
C LEU A 14 -5.44 26.30 -15.29
N ARG A 15 -5.96 27.50 -15.00
CA ARG A 15 -5.17 28.75 -14.94
C ARG A 15 -4.57 29.01 -13.58
N ASP A 16 -5.13 28.42 -12.53
CA ASP A 16 -4.59 28.54 -11.18
C ASP A 16 -3.39 27.60 -11.00
N ARG A 17 -2.18 28.21 -10.94
CA ARG A 17 -0.91 27.47 -10.73
C ARG A 17 -0.92 26.64 -9.47
N LYS A 18 -1.61 27.08 -8.41
CA LYS A 18 -1.70 26.37 -7.14
C LYS A 18 -2.54 25.11 -7.28
N THR A 19 -3.67 25.20 -7.96
CA THR A 19 -4.54 24.05 -8.24
C THR A 19 -3.82 23.01 -9.11
N ILE A 20 -3.14 23.41 -10.18
CA ILE A 20 -2.35 22.49 -11.02
C ILE A 20 -1.25 21.80 -10.21
N LEU A 21 -0.51 22.55 -9.40
CA LEU A 21 0.56 22.00 -8.56
C LEU A 21 0.01 20.96 -7.57
N LEU A 22 -1.09 21.26 -6.89
CA LEU A 22 -1.70 20.36 -5.93
C LEU A 22 -2.36 19.13 -6.58
N THR A 23 -2.97 19.31 -7.76
CA THR A 23 -3.72 18.25 -8.45
C THR A 23 -2.82 17.30 -9.24
N ILE A 24 -1.72 17.80 -9.82
CA ILE A 24 -0.88 17.01 -10.73
C ILE A 24 0.50 16.76 -10.15
N LEU A 25 1.22 17.80 -9.73
CA LEU A 25 2.63 17.66 -9.35
C LEU A 25 2.81 16.92 -8.02
N ILE A 26 2.01 17.23 -7.00
CA ILE A 26 2.13 16.58 -5.69
C ILE A 26 1.82 15.08 -5.78
N PRO A 27 0.73 14.61 -6.40
CA PRO A 27 0.51 13.18 -6.60
C PRO A 27 1.65 12.49 -7.36
N ILE A 28 2.20 13.11 -8.40
CA ILE A 28 3.34 12.55 -9.15
C ILE A 28 4.56 12.38 -8.23
N LEU A 29 4.96 13.43 -7.52
CA LEU A 29 6.11 13.38 -6.61
C LEU A 29 5.92 12.37 -5.47
N PHE A 30 4.72 12.34 -4.90
CA PHE A 30 4.36 11.39 -3.85
C PHE A 30 4.43 9.95 -4.35
N ASN A 31 3.91 9.67 -5.55
CA ASN A 31 3.93 8.35 -6.15
C ASN A 31 5.35 7.88 -6.49
N LEU A 32 6.17 8.75 -7.07
CA LEU A 32 7.59 8.44 -7.33
C LEU A 32 8.35 8.16 -6.03
N ALA A 33 8.11 8.97 -5.00
CA ALA A 33 8.72 8.76 -3.68
C ALA A 33 8.30 7.43 -3.06
N LEU A 34 7.01 7.05 -3.19
CA LEU A 34 6.51 5.77 -2.70
C LEU A 34 7.09 4.57 -3.47
N VAL A 35 7.15 4.63 -4.80
CA VAL A 35 7.75 3.56 -5.62
C VAL A 35 9.22 3.39 -5.26
N PHE A 36 9.97 4.49 -5.17
CA PHE A 36 11.37 4.45 -4.78
C PHE A 36 11.59 3.91 -3.35
N PHE A 37 10.75 4.34 -2.41
CA PHE A 37 10.77 3.85 -1.03
C PHE A 37 10.50 2.34 -0.97
N MET A 38 9.51 1.89 -1.72
CA MET A 38 9.10 0.50 -1.79
C MET A 38 10.24 -0.40 -2.28
N ASP A 39 10.89 -0.02 -3.38
CA ASP A 39 12.03 -0.73 -3.93
C ASP A 39 13.18 -0.83 -2.91
N ARG A 40 13.58 0.31 -2.34
CA ARG A 40 14.73 0.39 -1.43
C ARG A 40 14.52 -0.27 -0.07
N VAL A 41 13.29 -0.26 0.46
CA VAL A 41 13.02 -0.73 1.82
C VAL A 41 12.53 -2.17 1.86
N PHE A 42 11.72 -2.58 0.86
CA PHE A 42 11.08 -3.89 0.89
C PHE A 42 11.65 -4.90 -0.10
N LEU A 43 12.17 -4.45 -1.25
CA LEU A 43 12.55 -5.35 -2.34
C LEU A 43 14.05 -5.33 -2.66
N ALA A 44 14.80 -4.34 -2.16
CA ALA A 44 16.24 -4.36 -2.33
C ALA A 44 16.78 -5.64 -1.67
N GLU A 45 17.33 -6.53 -2.47
CA GLU A 45 18.27 -7.52 -2.00
C GLU A 45 19.52 -6.75 -1.59
N ASN A 46 19.60 -6.46 -0.30
CA ASN A 46 20.88 -6.06 0.21
C ASN A 46 21.72 -7.34 0.24
N GLU A 47 22.83 -7.38 -0.48
CA GLU A 47 23.96 -8.22 -0.14
C GLU A 47 24.50 -7.75 1.22
N GLU A 48 23.62 -7.76 2.24
CA GLU A 48 24.00 -7.27 3.56
C GLU A 48 24.71 -8.38 4.28
N THR A 49 25.94 -8.11 4.64
CA THR A 49 26.69 -8.94 5.57
C THR A 49 26.14 -8.66 6.97
N TYR A 50 25.59 -9.69 7.61
CA TYR A 50 25.10 -9.62 8.97
C TYR A 50 26.23 -9.85 9.96
N GLN A 51 26.44 -8.92 10.89
CA GLN A 51 27.43 -9.07 11.94
C GLN A 51 26.85 -9.87 13.10
N VAL A 52 27.44 -11.02 13.39
CA VAL A 52 27.06 -11.92 14.46
C VAL A 52 28.14 -11.92 15.54
N ALA A 53 27.79 -11.37 16.71
CA ALA A 53 28.71 -11.32 17.84
C ALA A 53 28.79 -12.67 18.55
N VAL A 54 29.99 -13.13 18.80
CA VAL A 54 30.25 -14.36 19.57
C VAL A 54 31.32 -14.12 20.65
N SER A 55 31.30 -14.92 21.70
CA SER A 55 32.34 -14.85 22.74
C SER A 55 33.76 -15.13 22.18
N GLU A 56 34.77 -14.48 22.70
CA GLU A 56 36.17 -14.81 22.38
C GLU A 56 36.50 -16.28 22.66
N SER A 57 35.84 -16.89 23.65
CA SER A 57 35.98 -18.29 24.03
C SER A 57 35.04 -19.23 23.31
N MET A 58 34.33 -18.75 22.25
CA MET A 58 33.40 -19.58 21.50
C MET A 58 34.07 -20.80 20.89
N ASP A 59 33.37 -21.93 20.94
CA ASP A 59 33.83 -23.17 20.34
C ASP A 59 34.08 -23.02 18.84
N GLY A 60 35.23 -23.54 18.36
CA GLY A 60 35.65 -23.41 16.97
C GLY A 60 34.65 -23.97 15.98
N GLN A 61 33.96 -25.07 16.32
CA GLN A 61 32.99 -25.69 15.46
C GLN A 61 31.78 -24.77 15.16
N ILE A 62 31.33 -23.97 16.12
CA ILE A 62 30.25 -22.99 15.92
C ILE A 62 30.73 -21.86 15.02
N VAL A 63 31.94 -21.39 15.21
CA VAL A 63 32.54 -20.34 14.36
C VAL A 63 32.68 -20.83 12.92
N ASP A 64 33.11 -22.09 12.73
CA ASP A 64 33.22 -22.70 11.40
C ASP A 64 31.86 -22.82 10.72
N TRP A 65 30.82 -23.27 11.43
CA TRP A 65 29.46 -23.34 10.91
C TRP A 65 28.91 -21.97 10.50
N LEU A 66 29.13 -20.94 11.31
CA LEU A 66 28.74 -19.57 10.95
C LEU A 66 29.52 -19.04 9.73
N GLY A 67 30.81 -19.41 9.62
CA GLY A 67 31.68 -19.04 8.50
C GLY A 67 31.28 -19.70 7.16
N GLU A 68 30.44 -20.74 7.14
CA GLU A 68 29.89 -21.31 5.91
C GLU A 68 28.84 -20.37 5.25
N LEU A 69 28.29 -19.42 6.01
CA LEU A 69 27.33 -18.45 5.50
C LEU A 69 28.04 -17.24 4.91
N GLU A 70 28.01 -17.07 3.59
CA GLU A 70 28.66 -15.94 2.89
C GLU A 70 28.15 -14.57 3.36
N SER A 71 26.89 -14.52 3.83
CA SER A 71 26.23 -13.31 4.31
C SER A 71 26.44 -13.01 5.79
N VAL A 72 27.31 -13.78 6.49
CA VAL A 72 27.56 -13.63 7.94
C VAL A 72 29.02 -13.28 8.20
N GLU A 73 29.26 -12.20 8.93
CA GLU A 73 30.55 -11.83 9.47
C GLU A 73 30.58 -12.05 10.97
N VAL A 74 31.46 -12.94 11.42
CA VAL A 74 31.59 -13.28 12.85
C VAL A 74 32.50 -12.28 13.54
N VAL A 75 31.96 -11.58 14.54
CA VAL A 75 32.69 -10.62 15.38
C VAL A 75 32.93 -11.22 16.76
N LYS A 76 34.19 -11.42 17.14
CA LYS A 76 34.53 -11.95 18.46
C LYS A 76 34.71 -10.80 19.46
N ASP A 77 34.07 -10.89 20.61
CA ASP A 77 34.15 -9.91 21.69
C ASP A 77 34.00 -10.59 23.06
N GLY A 78 34.58 -9.98 24.09
CA GLY A 78 34.44 -10.46 25.47
C GLY A 78 32.98 -10.36 26.02
N SER A 79 32.14 -9.55 25.41
CA SER A 79 30.74 -9.40 25.77
C SER A 79 29.85 -9.25 24.51
N PRO A 80 29.43 -10.34 23.88
CA PRO A 80 28.65 -10.31 22.63
C PRO A 80 27.36 -9.50 22.71
N LEU A 81 26.67 -9.55 23.85
CA LEU A 81 25.43 -8.79 24.07
C LEU A 81 25.66 -7.27 24.05
N SER A 82 26.82 -6.79 24.53
CA SER A 82 27.11 -5.35 24.51
C SER A 82 27.30 -4.81 23.07
N LEU A 83 27.84 -5.62 22.15
CA LEU A 83 27.94 -5.24 20.74
C LEU A 83 26.56 -5.12 20.09
N MET A 84 25.62 -5.94 20.50
CA MET A 84 24.24 -5.84 20.02
C MET A 84 23.54 -4.61 20.60
N GLU A 85 23.72 -4.30 21.89
CA GLU A 85 23.20 -3.08 22.52
C GLU A 85 23.77 -1.80 21.91
N ASP A 86 25.04 -1.83 21.51
CA ASP A 86 25.72 -0.73 20.80
C ASP A 86 25.35 -0.66 19.30
N ALA A 87 24.45 -1.51 18.80
CA ALA A 87 24.07 -1.66 17.39
C ALA A 87 25.25 -1.96 16.43
N LYS A 88 26.30 -2.59 16.93
CA LYS A 88 27.50 -3.03 16.16
C LYS A 88 27.34 -4.46 15.63
N ALA A 89 26.41 -5.24 16.19
CA ALA A 89 26.05 -6.56 15.71
C ALA A 89 24.53 -6.70 15.66
N GLN A 90 24.01 -7.49 14.72
CA GLN A 90 22.58 -7.79 14.58
C GLN A 90 22.16 -8.92 15.49
N LEU A 91 23.04 -9.89 15.73
CA LEU A 91 22.81 -11.02 16.61
C LEU A 91 23.96 -11.19 17.60
N ALA A 92 23.65 -11.80 18.74
CA ALA A 92 24.64 -12.34 19.65
C ALA A 92 24.37 -13.83 19.87
N ILE A 93 25.42 -14.64 19.87
CA ILE A 93 25.30 -16.09 20.09
C ILE A 93 26.14 -16.49 21.29
N GLU A 94 25.51 -17.24 22.17
CA GLU A 94 26.14 -17.88 23.31
C GLU A 94 25.91 -19.39 23.26
N THR A 95 26.91 -20.15 23.72
CA THR A 95 26.84 -21.62 23.79
C THR A 95 27.31 -22.11 25.14
N ASP A 96 26.93 -23.34 25.44
CA ASP A 96 27.50 -24.04 26.60
C ASP A 96 29.01 -24.17 26.47
N SER A 97 29.72 -24.10 27.58
CA SER A 97 31.16 -24.38 27.63
C SER A 97 31.44 -25.80 27.15
N SER A 98 32.48 -25.96 26.31
CA SER A 98 32.90 -27.24 25.72
C SER A 98 31.76 -27.87 24.85
N PHE A 99 31.14 -27.05 23.99
CA PHE A 99 30.03 -27.47 23.14
C PHE A 99 30.35 -28.73 22.34
N THR A 100 31.48 -28.74 21.63
CA THR A 100 31.90 -29.88 20.79
C THR A 100 32.08 -31.17 21.63
N GLU A 101 32.70 -31.07 22.84
CA GLU A 101 32.91 -32.23 23.73
C GLU A 101 31.58 -32.78 24.25
N LYS A 102 30.66 -31.92 24.68
CA LYS A 102 29.31 -32.30 25.11
C LYS A 102 28.52 -32.94 23.98
N LEU A 103 28.61 -32.38 22.77
CA LEU A 103 27.94 -32.94 21.59
C LEU A 103 28.44 -34.34 21.28
N ALA A 104 29.74 -34.59 21.33
CA ALA A 104 30.37 -35.91 21.13
C ALA A 104 29.94 -36.93 22.20
N ASN A 105 29.70 -36.47 23.43
CA ASN A 105 29.24 -37.29 24.55
C ASN A 105 27.71 -37.46 24.59
N HIS A 106 26.95 -36.96 23.63
CA HIS A 106 25.47 -36.96 23.59
C HIS A 106 24.81 -36.24 24.79
N GLU A 107 25.46 -35.20 25.35
CA GLU A 107 24.97 -34.45 26.50
C GLU A 107 24.00 -33.30 26.14
N ASN A 108 23.60 -33.18 24.86
CA ASN A 108 22.63 -32.21 24.33
C ASN A 108 22.95 -30.75 24.70
N PRO A 109 24.10 -30.18 24.27
CA PRO A 109 24.46 -28.79 24.56
C PRO A 109 23.51 -27.81 23.89
N SER A 110 23.41 -26.56 24.42
CA SER A 110 22.54 -25.51 23.92
C SER A 110 23.28 -24.44 23.15
N ILE A 111 22.61 -23.88 22.13
CA ILE A 111 22.98 -22.64 21.44
C ILE A 111 21.88 -21.65 21.71
N THR A 112 22.20 -20.49 22.25
CA THR A 112 21.26 -19.39 22.48
C THR A 112 21.57 -18.25 21.52
N ILE A 113 20.57 -17.84 20.76
CA ILE A 113 20.64 -16.74 19.78
C ILE A 113 19.82 -15.57 20.31
N TYR A 114 20.46 -14.43 20.46
CA TYR A 114 19.82 -13.18 20.85
C TYR A 114 19.71 -12.27 19.63
N GLY A 115 18.55 -11.66 19.43
CA GLY A 115 18.27 -10.70 18.36
C GLY A 115 17.04 -9.86 18.70
N ASP A 116 16.95 -8.67 18.13
CA ASP A 116 15.80 -7.77 18.29
C ASP A 116 14.76 -8.05 17.18
N PRO A 117 13.59 -8.63 17.48
CA PRO A 117 12.56 -8.91 16.48
C PRO A 117 11.94 -7.63 15.87
N ALA A 118 12.15 -6.45 16.47
CA ALA A 118 11.72 -5.18 15.92
C ALA A 118 12.66 -4.67 14.80
N SER A 119 13.88 -5.20 14.72
CA SER A 119 14.83 -4.89 13.66
C SER A 119 14.68 -5.88 12.50
N LYS A 120 14.36 -5.38 11.29
CA LYS A 120 14.29 -6.20 10.07
C LYS A 120 15.58 -6.98 9.83
N LYS A 121 16.74 -6.31 9.93
CA LYS A 121 18.06 -6.93 9.74
C LYS A 121 18.34 -8.04 10.74
N ALA A 122 18.00 -7.82 12.03
CA ALA A 122 18.20 -8.83 13.05
C ALA A 122 17.25 -10.03 12.86
N SER A 123 16.00 -9.79 12.42
CA SER A 123 15.04 -10.85 12.11
C SER A 123 15.51 -11.72 10.94
N GLU A 124 15.94 -11.10 9.83
CA GLU A 124 16.46 -11.81 8.66
C GLU A 124 17.75 -12.59 8.99
N ALA A 125 18.67 -12.00 9.74
CA ALA A 125 19.87 -12.69 10.21
C ALA A 125 19.52 -13.87 11.13
N MET A 126 18.52 -13.70 11.99
CA MET A 126 18.07 -14.77 12.91
C MET A 126 17.48 -15.95 12.13
N ASP A 127 16.61 -15.70 11.14
CA ASP A 127 16.01 -16.74 10.31
C ASP A 127 17.10 -17.51 9.52
N LEU A 128 18.08 -16.78 8.96
CA LEU A 128 19.21 -17.37 8.24
C LEU A 128 20.06 -18.28 9.14
N VAL A 129 20.46 -17.77 10.31
CA VAL A 129 21.34 -18.48 11.25
C VAL A 129 20.61 -19.66 11.87
N MET A 130 19.33 -19.48 12.27
CA MET A 130 18.53 -20.59 12.81
C MET A 130 18.33 -21.69 11.77
N GLY A 131 18.01 -21.33 10.52
CA GLY A 131 17.89 -22.29 9.43
C GLY A 131 19.17 -23.09 9.21
N HIS A 132 20.32 -22.42 9.23
CA HIS A 132 21.63 -23.09 9.08
C HIS A 132 21.94 -24.01 10.24
N PHE A 133 21.70 -23.60 11.49
CA PHE A 133 21.91 -24.48 12.66
C PHE A 133 20.95 -25.67 12.65
N GLU A 134 19.72 -25.51 12.14
CA GLU A 134 18.81 -26.64 11.99
C GLU A 134 19.33 -27.66 10.96
N LEU A 135 19.92 -27.23 9.85
CA LEU A 135 20.58 -28.10 8.89
C LEU A 135 21.76 -28.82 9.55
N LYS A 136 22.61 -28.12 10.31
CA LYS A 136 23.74 -28.73 11.05
C LYS A 136 23.27 -29.74 12.10
N ARG A 137 22.16 -29.45 12.75
CA ARG A 137 21.51 -30.39 13.69
C ARG A 137 21.11 -31.67 12.97
N GLN A 138 20.45 -31.60 11.84
CA GLN A 138 20.03 -32.74 11.03
C GLN A 138 21.22 -33.55 10.51
N GLU A 139 22.27 -32.87 10.01
CA GLU A 139 23.51 -33.51 9.58
C GLU A 139 24.16 -34.31 10.73
N THR A 140 24.23 -33.71 11.93
CA THR A 140 24.81 -34.35 13.12
C THR A 140 24.02 -35.56 13.57
N ILE A 141 22.67 -35.48 13.58
CA ILE A 141 21.80 -36.60 13.93
C ILE A 141 21.96 -37.72 12.90
N THR A 142 21.90 -37.39 11.61
CA THR A 142 22.04 -38.38 10.53
C THR A 142 23.38 -39.14 10.63
N GLY A 143 24.48 -38.39 10.85
CA GLY A 143 25.79 -38.98 11.05
C GLY A 143 25.87 -39.92 12.26
N SER A 144 25.24 -39.55 13.38
CA SER A 144 25.17 -40.37 14.59
C SER A 144 24.37 -41.67 14.39
N LEU A 145 23.27 -41.60 13.63
CA LEU A 145 22.43 -42.75 13.32
C LEU A 145 23.15 -43.76 12.40
N VAL A 146 23.79 -43.23 11.34
CA VAL A 146 24.61 -44.07 10.42
C VAL A 146 25.71 -44.77 11.18
N ASN A 147 26.40 -44.08 12.09
CA ASN A 147 27.44 -44.70 12.94
C ASN A 147 26.87 -45.76 13.92
N SER A 148 25.59 -45.67 14.27
CA SER A 148 24.88 -46.59 15.14
C SER A 148 24.16 -47.72 14.37
N GLU A 149 24.38 -47.83 13.06
CA GLU A 149 23.70 -48.78 12.16
C GLU A 149 22.16 -48.66 12.16
N VAL A 150 21.63 -47.48 12.48
CA VAL A 150 20.19 -47.17 12.45
C VAL A 150 19.88 -46.44 11.14
N ASP A 151 18.80 -46.84 10.47
CA ASP A 151 18.36 -46.19 9.23
C ASP A 151 17.87 -44.77 9.50
N PRO A 152 18.56 -43.73 8.95
CA PRO A 152 18.16 -42.33 9.16
C PRO A 152 16.73 -42.00 8.65
N SER A 153 16.18 -42.77 7.72
CA SER A 153 14.84 -42.57 7.19
C SER A 153 13.73 -42.74 8.26
N LEU A 154 14.06 -43.38 9.39
CA LEU A 154 13.15 -43.50 10.53
C LEU A 154 12.85 -42.15 11.21
N LEU A 155 13.73 -41.17 11.09
CA LEU A 155 13.50 -39.82 11.64
C LEU A 155 12.61 -38.96 10.76
N GLU A 156 12.58 -39.25 9.45
CA GLU A 156 11.78 -38.49 8.49
C GLU A 156 10.80 -39.42 7.77
N PRO A 157 9.75 -39.91 8.47
CA PRO A 157 8.79 -40.86 7.91
C PRO A 157 7.93 -40.27 6.79
N PHE A 158 7.94 -38.96 6.63
CA PHE A 158 7.31 -38.22 5.53
C PHE A 158 8.00 -36.88 5.33
N THR A 159 7.99 -36.37 4.11
CA THR A 159 8.50 -35.06 3.77
C THR A 159 7.37 -34.06 3.79
N VAL A 160 7.54 -32.93 4.47
CA VAL A 160 6.63 -31.77 4.38
C VAL A 160 7.16 -30.82 3.33
N VAL A 161 6.43 -30.71 2.21
CA VAL A 161 6.76 -29.75 1.15
C VAL A 161 5.83 -28.56 1.30
N GLN A 162 6.41 -27.37 1.51
CA GLN A 162 5.67 -26.12 1.51
C GLN A 162 5.76 -25.52 0.11
N GLU A 163 4.63 -25.46 -0.59
CA GLU A 163 4.51 -24.75 -1.86
C GLU A 163 3.72 -23.48 -1.67
N THR A 164 4.26 -22.36 -2.13
CA THR A 164 3.55 -21.08 -2.15
C THR A 164 2.73 -20.95 -3.44
N ILE A 165 1.41 -20.81 -3.30
CA ILE A 165 0.49 -20.63 -4.45
C ILE A 165 0.83 -19.38 -5.27
N SER A 166 1.40 -18.36 -4.64
CA SER A 166 1.77 -17.07 -5.26
C SER A 166 3.12 -17.10 -6.01
N GLY A 167 3.85 -18.23 -6.03
CA GLY A 167 5.18 -18.32 -6.63
C GLY A 167 6.24 -17.47 -5.92
N GLU A 168 7.42 -17.35 -6.52
CA GLU A 168 8.54 -16.53 -6.01
C GLU A 168 8.21 -15.03 -5.99
N ASP A 169 7.29 -14.58 -6.87
CA ASP A 169 6.85 -13.18 -6.99
C ASP A 169 5.77 -12.75 -5.99
N GLY A 170 5.35 -13.62 -5.08
CA GLY A 170 4.22 -13.37 -4.19
C GLY A 170 4.36 -12.12 -3.32
N MET A 171 5.57 -11.84 -2.81
CA MET A 171 5.85 -10.63 -2.03
C MET A 171 5.80 -9.38 -2.91
N SER A 172 6.36 -9.44 -4.12
CA SER A 172 6.34 -8.34 -5.08
C SER A 172 4.92 -7.98 -5.49
N LEU A 173 4.08 -8.96 -5.82
CA LEU A 173 2.65 -8.76 -6.13
C LEU A 173 1.88 -8.17 -4.93
N TYR A 174 2.17 -8.65 -3.73
CA TYR A 174 1.55 -8.11 -2.50
C TYR A 174 1.90 -6.64 -2.31
N MET A 175 3.17 -6.27 -2.46
CA MET A 175 3.61 -4.88 -2.36
C MET A 175 2.98 -4.01 -3.45
N ILE A 176 3.00 -4.46 -4.70
CA ILE A 176 2.33 -3.77 -5.81
C ILE A 176 0.84 -3.53 -5.49
N ALA A 177 0.14 -4.56 -5.00
CA ALA A 177 -1.28 -4.45 -4.69
C ALA A 177 -1.55 -3.43 -3.57
N ILE A 178 -0.75 -3.42 -2.50
CA ILE A 178 -0.89 -2.47 -1.40
C ILE A 178 -0.65 -1.03 -1.87
N PHE A 179 0.49 -0.79 -2.51
CA PHE A 179 0.89 0.57 -2.87
C PHE A 179 0.08 1.13 -4.04
N SER A 180 -0.33 0.30 -5.02
CA SER A 180 -1.20 0.74 -6.11
C SER A 180 -2.55 1.23 -5.60
N GLN A 181 -3.16 0.53 -4.65
CA GLN A 181 -4.40 0.95 -4.01
C GLN A 181 -4.25 2.34 -3.36
N LEU A 182 -3.19 2.52 -2.58
CA LEU A 182 -2.93 3.78 -1.88
C LEU A 182 -2.66 4.92 -2.86
N ILE A 183 -1.79 4.69 -3.85
CA ILE A 183 -1.40 5.67 -4.87
C ILE A 183 -2.60 6.13 -5.69
N LEU A 184 -3.39 5.19 -6.21
CA LEU A 184 -4.49 5.51 -7.11
C LEU A 184 -5.64 6.20 -6.39
N VAL A 185 -6.03 5.71 -5.22
CA VAL A 185 -7.14 6.28 -4.44
C VAL A 185 -6.78 7.66 -3.89
N LEU A 186 -5.60 7.83 -3.28
CA LEU A 186 -5.15 9.14 -2.82
C LEU A 186 -4.94 10.12 -3.98
N GLY A 187 -4.44 9.65 -5.11
CA GLY A 187 -4.28 10.47 -6.30
C GLY A 187 -5.60 11.12 -6.74
N VAL A 188 -6.68 10.36 -6.80
CA VAL A 188 -8.02 10.89 -7.14
C VAL A 188 -8.49 11.88 -6.07
N ILE A 189 -8.44 11.52 -4.79
CA ILE A 189 -8.94 12.37 -3.69
C ILE A 189 -8.17 13.70 -3.64
N MET A 190 -6.85 13.67 -3.73
CA MET A 190 -6.01 14.88 -3.71
C MET A 190 -6.32 15.81 -4.89
N GLY A 191 -6.58 15.23 -6.07
CA GLY A 191 -6.98 16.00 -7.26
C GLY A 191 -8.28 16.76 -7.07
N GLU A 192 -9.21 16.25 -6.28
CA GLU A 192 -10.54 16.84 -6.08
C GLU A 192 -10.61 17.84 -4.92
N LEU A 193 -9.84 17.59 -3.83
CA LEU A 193 -9.93 18.36 -2.58
C LEU A 193 -9.79 19.86 -2.78
N SER A 194 -8.79 20.30 -3.56
CA SER A 194 -8.49 21.73 -3.75
C SER A 194 -9.63 22.43 -4.49
N ILE A 195 -10.06 21.88 -5.61
CA ILE A 195 -11.11 22.47 -6.44
C ILE A 195 -12.49 22.39 -5.78
N ALA A 196 -12.79 21.27 -5.12
CA ALA A 196 -14.07 21.13 -4.41
C ALA A 196 -14.24 22.20 -3.33
N ASN A 197 -13.15 22.51 -2.62
CA ASN A 197 -13.16 23.57 -1.61
C ASN A 197 -13.33 24.96 -2.21
N ASP A 198 -12.63 25.25 -3.30
CA ASP A 198 -12.68 26.56 -3.94
C ASP A 198 -14.04 26.85 -4.61
N LEU A 199 -14.64 25.86 -5.29
CA LEU A 199 -15.85 26.05 -6.09
C LEU A 199 -17.12 26.36 -5.28
N PHE A 200 -17.17 26.03 -3.99
CA PHE A 200 -18.31 26.33 -3.14
C PHE A 200 -17.93 27.18 -1.93
N ALA A 201 -17.07 26.68 -1.04
CA ALA A 201 -16.64 27.43 0.14
C ALA A 201 -15.87 28.69 -0.24
N GLY A 202 -14.97 28.60 -1.23
CA GLY A 202 -14.22 29.74 -1.73
C GLY A 202 -15.10 30.80 -2.39
N GLU A 203 -16.10 30.41 -3.19
CA GLU A 203 -17.04 31.37 -3.79
C GLU A 203 -17.92 32.05 -2.75
N LYS A 204 -18.32 31.34 -1.68
CA LYS A 204 -19.07 31.96 -0.58
C LYS A 204 -18.21 32.98 0.17
N GLU A 205 -16.98 32.62 0.51
CA GLU A 205 -16.03 33.50 1.21
C GLU A 205 -15.78 34.78 0.41
N ARG A 206 -15.64 34.66 -0.93
CA ARG A 206 -15.47 35.80 -1.83
C ARG A 206 -16.77 36.52 -2.19
N LYS A 207 -17.95 36.05 -1.70
CA LYS A 207 -19.30 36.55 -2.02
C LYS A 207 -19.66 36.50 -3.52
N THR A 208 -18.94 35.73 -4.31
CA THR A 208 -19.21 35.52 -5.75
C THR A 208 -20.37 34.56 -6.00
N MET A 209 -20.68 33.71 -5.04
CA MET A 209 -21.81 32.78 -5.11
C MET A 209 -23.16 33.51 -5.23
N GLU A 210 -23.33 34.69 -4.57
CA GLU A 210 -24.54 35.51 -4.67
C GLU A 210 -24.76 35.99 -6.11
N ALA A 211 -23.72 36.51 -6.75
CA ALA A 211 -23.78 36.94 -8.13
C ALA A 211 -24.11 35.80 -9.09
N LEU A 212 -23.57 34.59 -8.83
CA LEU A 212 -23.85 33.40 -9.64
C LEU A 212 -25.30 32.99 -9.59
N ILE A 213 -25.95 33.06 -8.43
CA ILE A 213 -27.37 32.67 -8.26
C ILE A 213 -28.33 33.71 -8.88
N MET A 214 -27.93 34.97 -8.96
CA MET A 214 -28.69 36.04 -9.63
C MET A 214 -28.71 35.88 -11.15
N THR A 215 -27.85 35.02 -11.73
CA THR A 215 -27.90 34.77 -13.17
C THR A 215 -29.14 33.95 -13.56
N PRO A 216 -29.65 34.08 -14.80
CA PRO A 216 -30.83 33.35 -15.28
C PRO A 216 -30.51 31.85 -15.54
N VAL A 217 -29.45 31.31 -14.98
CA VAL A 217 -29.06 29.90 -15.12
C VAL A 217 -29.74 29.04 -14.08
N ASN A 218 -30.35 27.94 -14.53
CA ASN A 218 -30.98 26.99 -13.61
C ASN A 218 -29.94 26.39 -12.64
N ARG A 219 -30.26 26.35 -11.35
CA ARG A 219 -29.40 25.79 -10.28
C ARG A 219 -28.89 24.39 -10.56
N PHE A 220 -29.69 23.57 -11.24
CA PHE A 220 -29.29 22.23 -11.68
C PHE A 220 -28.09 22.27 -12.64
N HIS A 221 -28.08 23.21 -13.58
CA HIS A 221 -26.97 23.36 -14.53
C HIS A 221 -25.70 23.88 -13.87
N ILE A 222 -25.82 24.67 -12.81
CA ILE A 222 -24.68 25.18 -12.03
C ILE A 222 -24.04 24.02 -11.27
N ILE A 223 -24.83 23.28 -10.49
CA ILE A 223 -24.30 22.25 -9.62
C ILE A 223 -23.67 21.07 -10.42
N ILE A 224 -24.32 20.64 -11.51
CA ILE A 224 -23.79 19.58 -12.36
C ILE A 224 -22.50 20.01 -13.07
N GLY A 225 -22.40 21.30 -13.50
CA GLY A 225 -21.19 21.82 -14.09
C GLY A 225 -20.01 21.86 -13.12
N LYS A 226 -20.25 22.29 -11.87
CA LYS A 226 -19.26 22.32 -10.80
C LYS A 226 -18.86 20.89 -10.37
N TRP A 227 -19.82 20.01 -10.20
CA TRP A 227 -19.56 18.60 -9.88
C TRP A 227 -18.69 17.91 -10.93
N LEU A 228 -19.02 18.08 -12.22
CA LEU A 228 -18.21 17.53 -13.30
C LEU A 228 -16.80 18.12 -13.33
N ALA A 229 -16.62 19.40 -12.99
CA ALA A 229 -15.29 20.01 -12.91
C ALA A 229 -14.46 19.40 -11.78
N ILE A 230 -15.05 19.19 -10.60
CA ILE A 230 -14.38 18.51 -9.46
C ILE A 230 -13.94 17.11 -9.89
N SER A 231 -14.89 16.29 -10.36
CA SER A 231 -14.62 14.90 -10.75
C SER A 231 -13.63 14.78 -11.92
N SER A 232 -13.67 15.72 -12.87
CA SER A 232 -12.70 15.72 -13.99
C SER A 232 -11.26 15.92 -13.50
N LEU A 233 -11.02 16.78 -12.52
CA LEU A 233 -9.68 16.94 -11.95
C LEU A 233 -9.24 15.73 -11.13
N GLY A 234 -10.17 15.06 -10.42
CA GLY A 234 -9.90 13.79 -9.79
C GLY A 234 -9.51 12.70 -10.78
N ILE A 235 -10.25 12.59 -11.90
CA ILE A 235 -9.93 11.65 -12.99
C ILE A 235 -8.56 11.96 -13.60
N ILE A 236 -8.28 13.22 -13.90
CA ILE A 236 -6.98 13.65 -14.44
C ILE A 236 -5.85 13.28 -13.46
N SER A 237 -6.01 13.60 -12.17
CA SER A 237 -5.04 13.27 -11.14
C SER A 237 -4.85 11.76 -11.00
N GLY A 238 -5.94 10.99 -11.03
CA GLY A 238 -5.91 9.52 -11.02
C GLY A 238 -5.17 8.92 -12.22
N ILE A 239 -5.37 9.48 -13.43
CA ILE A 239 -4.63 9.06 -14.63
C ILE A 239 -3.14 9.36 -14.48
N PHE A 240 -2.76 10.56 -14.02
CA PHE A 240 -1.36 10.88 -13.76
C PHE A 240 -0.75 9.98 -12.68
N SER A 241 -1.50 9.66 -11.62
CA SER A 241 -1.07 8.72 -10.59
C SER A 241 -0.84 7.32 -11.15
N LEU A 242 -1.76 6.82 -11.99
CA LEU A 242 -1.63 5.52 -12.66
C LEU A 242 -0.41 5.49 -13.60
N LEU A 243 -0.26 6.51 -14.44
CA LEU A 243 0.89 6.60 -15.35
C LEU A 243 2.21 6.65 -14.58
N THR A 244 2.27 7.48 -13.54
CA THR A 244 3.47 7.60 -12.71
C THR A 244 3.79 6.30 -11.99
N PHE A 245 2.79 5.58 -11.49
CA PHE A 245 2.97 4.28 -10.86
C PHE A 245 3.48 3.23 -11.85
N VAL A 246 2.84 3.06 -13.00
CA VAL A 246 3.25 2.10 -14.02
C VAL A 246 4.66 2.40 -14.55
N LEU A 247 4.96 3.66 -14.85
CA LEU A 247 6.31 4.06 -15.29
C LEU A 247 7.32 3.88 -14.17
N GLY A 248 6.95 4.23 -12.94
CA GLY A 248 7.78 4.07 -11.76
C GLY A 248 8.18 2.61 -11.54
N VAL A 249 7.21 1.70 -11.55
CA VAL A 249 7.46 0.26 -11.42
C VAL A 249 8.36 -0.26 -12.55
N ASN A 250 8.06 0.06 -13.80
CA ASN A 250 8.83 -0.47 -14.94
C ASN A 250 10.26 0.08 -15.06
N TYR A 251 10.53 1.31 -14.61
CA TYR A 251 11.85 1.92 -14.77
C TYR A 251 12.74 1.88 -13.53
N PHE A 252 12.16 1.73 -12.34
CA PHE A 252 12.89 1.81 -11.09
C PHE A 252 12.91 0.49 -10.31
N THR A 253 12.11 -0.53 -10.70
CA THR A 253 11.98 -1.76 -9.94
C THR A 253 11.97 -2.99 -10.85
N GLU A 254 13.08 -3.74 -10.94
CA GLU A 254 13.16 -4.94 -11.80
C GLU A 254 12.20 -6.05 -11.32
N LYS A 255 12.24 -6.39 -10.03
CA LYS A 255 11.39 -7.44 -9.43
C LYS A 255 9.89 -7.18 -9.56
N MET A 256 9.47 -5.92 -9.41
CA MET A 256 8.04 -5.57 -9.57
C MET A 256 7.62 -5.56 -11.02
N ALA A 257 8.49 -5.15 -11.93
CA ALA A 257 8.19 -5.15 -13.36
C ALA A 257 7.97 -6.59 -13.88
N GLU A 258 8.74 -7.55 -13.39
CA GLU A 258 8.58 -8.97 -13.70
C GLU A 258 7.30 -9.55 -13.11
N ALA A 259 7.00 -9.23 -11.85
CA ALA A 259 5.79 -9.69 -11.16
C ALA A 259 4.50 -9.11 -11.78
N LEU A 260 4.53 -7.88 -12.29
CA LEU A 260 3.38 -7.20 -12.87
C LEU A 260 3.13 -7.62 -14.33
N ASN A 261 2.84 -8.90 -14.58
CA ASN A 261 2.58 -9.41 -15.91
C ASN A 261 1.14 -9.11 -16.39
N ILE A 262 0.90 -7.86 -16.82
CA ILE A 262 -0.42 -7.39 -17.30
C ILE A 262 -0.66 -7.74 -18.77
N ASN A 263 0.34 -8.24 -19.50
CA ASN A 263 0.35 -8.30 -20.97
C ASN A 263 -0.80 -9.13 -21.59
N GLU A 264 -1.25 -10.19 -20.93
CA GLU A 264 -2.27 -11.09 -21.49
C GLU A 264 -3.69 -10.47 -21.51
N ASN A 265 -4.04 -9.58 -20.55
CA ASN A 265 -5.36 -9.00 -20.42
C ASN A 265 -5.33 -7.48 -20.20
N LEU A 266 -4.38 -6.78 -20.80
CA LEU A 266 -4.17 -5.34 -20.64
C LEU A 266 -5.46 -4.55 -20.90
N PHE A 267 -6.25 -4.93 -21.92
CA PHE A 267 -7.49 -4.23 -22.25
C PHE A 267 -8.51 -4.33 -21.10
N PHE A 268 -8.71 -5.51 -20.53
CA PHE A 268 -9.64 -5.70 -19.40
C PHE A 268 -9.14 -4.96 -18.17
N PHE A 269 -7.85 -5.04 -17.87
CA PHE A 269 -7.22 -4.32 -16.75
C PHE A 269 -7.46 -2.81 -16.85
N VAL A 270 -7.07 -2.20 -17.97
CA VAL A 270 -7.16 -0.74 -18.17
C VAL A 270 -8.62 -0.27 -18.17
N THR A 271 -9.54 -1.02 -18.83
CA THR A 271 -10.95 -0.63 -18.89
C THR A 271 -11.64 -0.77 -17.54
N SER A 272 -11.39 -1.85 -16.81
CA SER A 272 -12.01 -2.09 -15.48
C SER A 272 -11.48 -1.12 -14.44
N LEU A 273 -10.16 -0.92 -14.39
CA LEU A 273 -9.54 0.03 -13.48
C LEU A 273 -9.94 1.46 -13.82
N GLY A 274 -9.89 1.84 -15.10
CA GLY A 274 -10.24 3.17 -15.56
C GLY A 274 -11.70 3.51 -15.26
N THR A 275 -12.64 2.62 -15.57
CA THR A 275 -14.06 2.83 -15.25
C THR A 275 -14.31 2.86 -13.74
N GLY A 276 -13.66 1.99 -12.97
CA GLY A 276 -13.71 2.00 -11.51
C GLY A 276 -13.25 3.33 -10.91
N LEU A 277 -12.10 3.85 -11.37
CA LEU A 277 -11.57 5.15 -10.93
C LEU A 277 -12.46 6.31 -11.33
N ILE A 278 -13.08 6.28 -12.52
CA ILE A 278 -14.06 7.31 -12.94
C ILE A 278 -15.25 7.34 -11.99
N PHE A 279 -15.85 6.20 -11.69
CA PHE A 279 -16.98 6.13 -10.77
C PHE A 279 -16.59 6.50 -9.33
N PHE A 280 -15.37 6.14 -8.93
CA PHE A 280 -14.82 6.55 -7.65
C PHE A 280 -14.65 8.07 -7.56
N ALA A 281 -14.10 8.72 -8.60
CA ALA A 281 -13.99 10.17 -8.68
C ALA A 281 -15.36 10.86 -8.66
N LEU A 282 -16.35 10.34 -9.39
CA LEU A 282 -17.72 10.87 -9.35
C LEU A 282 -18.33 10.78 -7.94
N LEU A 283 -18.04 9.70 -7.20
CA LEU A 283 -18.52 9.51 -5.83
C LEU A 283 -17.85 10.49 -4.86
N VAL A 284 -16.51 10.51 -4.85
CA VAL A 284 -15.73 11.40 -3.98
C VAL A 284 -16.06 12.86 -4.27
N GLY A 285 -16.12 13.26 -5.55
CA GLY A 285 -16.51 14.61 -5.95
C GLY A 285 -17.88 15.02 -5.47
N SER A 286 -18.88 14.11 -5.47
CA SER A 286 -20.22 14.40 -4.93
C SER A 286 -20.21 14.56 -3.40
N LEU A 287 -19.42 13.79 -2.69
CA LEU A 287 -19.29 13.92 -1.23
C LEU A 287 -18.52 15.18 -0.83
N LEU A 288 -17.42 15.48 -1.50
CA LEU A 288 -16.66 16.72 -1.29
C LEU A 288 -17.51 17.96 -1.57
N MET A 289 -18.36 17.90 -2.59
CA MET A 289 -19.33 18.96 -2.88
C MET A 289 -20.30 19.19 -1.70
N ILE A 290 -20.81 18.12 -1.06
CA ILE A 290 -21.67 18.22 0.12
C ILE A 290 -20.93 18.96 1.25
N PHE A 291 -19.72 18.53 1.58
CA PHE A 291 -18.93 19.15 2.65
C PHE A 291 -18.56 20.60 2.35
N SER A 292 -18.21 20.90 1.10
CA SER A 292 -17.94 22.28 0.68
C SER A 292 -19.17 23.18 0.75
N LEU A 293 -20.36 22.63 0.44
CA LEU A 293 -21.62 23.36 0.61
C LEU A 293 -21.96 23.64 2.07
N MET A 294 -21.51 22.84 3.01
CA MET A 294 -21.73 23.06 4.45
C MET A 294 -20.85 24.20 5.00
N ALA A 295 -19.68 24.41 4.43
CA ALA A 295 -18.70 25.40 4.86
C ALA A 295 -19.07 26.81 4.39
N ASN A 296 -18.68 27.82 5.15
CA ASN A 296 -18.79 29.23 4.80
C ASN A 296 -17.45 29.88 4.39
N THR A 297 -16.35 29.25 4.79
CA THR A 297 -14.98 29.68 4.46
C THR A 297 -14.17 28.52 3.95
N MET A 298 -13.09 28.81 3.22
CA MET A 298 -12.19 27.76 2.71
C MET A 298 -11.56 26.96 3.85
N LYS A 299 -11.29 27.58 4.99
CA LYS A 299 -10.75 26.92 6.17
C LYS A 299 -11.75 25.92 6.79
N GLU A 300 -13.02 26.34 6.91
CA GLU A 300 -14.09 25.40 7.34
C GLU A 300 -14.25 24.25 6.36
N GLY A 301 -14.20 24.53 5.05
CA GLY A 301 -14.30 23.52 4.00
C GLY A 301 -13.20 22.45 4.13
N GLN A 302 -11.95 22.85 4.31
CA GLN A 302 -10.86 21.93 4.56
C GLN A 302 -11.09 21.06 5.81
N ASN A 303 -11.55 21.66 6.92
CA ASN A 303 -11.82 20.93 8.15
C ASN A 303 -12.97 19.91 8.00
N TYR A 304 -13.99 20.21 7.19
CA TYR A 304 -15.11 19.30 6.95
C TYR A 304 -14.76 18.18 5.96
N MET A 305 -13.83 18.44 5.03
CA MET A 305 -13.37 17.43 4.06
C MET A 305 -12.30 16.48 4.61
N ALA A 306 -11.48 16.92 5.58
CA ALA A 306 -10.41 16.12 6.15
C ALA A 306 -10.87 14.76 6.70
N PRO A 307 -11.97 14.64 7.46
CA PRO A 307 -12.49 13.35 7.92
C PRO A 307 -12.86 12.40 6.77
N LEU A 308 -13.34 12.93 5.63
CA LEU A 308 -13.68 12.10 4.48
C LEU A 308 -12.46 11.33 3.95
N THR A 309 -11.30 12.00 3.86
CA THR A 309 -10.05 11.34 3.42
C THR A 309 -9.66 10.21 4.38
N SER A 310 -9.77 10.45 5.70
CA SER A 310 -9.48 9.42 6.71
C SER A 310 -10.45 8.24 6.61
N VAL A 311 -11.75 8.51 6.49
CA VAL A 311 -12.77 7.45 6.35
C VAL A 311 -12.60 6.68 5.04
N ALA A 312 -12.24 7.36 3.96
CA ALA A 312 -11.97 6.72 2.67
C ALA A 312 -10.81 5.73 2.71
N MET A 313 -9.85 5.90 3.66
CA MET A 313 -8.71 5.00 3.84
C MET A 313 -9.01 3.79 4.75
N VAL A 314 -10.10 3.79 5.51
CA VAL A 314 -10.45 2.65 6.38
C VAL A 314 -10.51 1.32 5.63
N PRO A 315 -11.16 1.22 4.44
CA PRO A 315 -11.21 -0.03 3.69
C PRO A 315 -9.83 -0.56 3.28
N TYR A 316 -8.88 0.32 3.01
CA TYR A 316 -7.50 -0.08 2.72
C TYR A 316 -6.92 -0.94 3.84
N PHE A 317 -7.01 -0.48 5.09
CA PHE A 317 -6.49 -1.23 6.24
C PHE A 317 -7.26 -2.52 6.51
N LEU A 318 -8.55 -2.56 6.20
CA LEU A 318 -9.35 -3.77 6.35
C LEU A 318 -9.00 -4.84 5.30
N LEU A 319 -8.62 -4.42 4.10
CA LEU A 319 -8.33 -5.33 2.99
C LEU A 319 -6.85 -5.75 2.91
N ILE A 320 -5.95 -5.08 3.63
CA ILE A 320 -4.50 -5.31 3.51
C ILE A 320 -4.11 -6.76 3.80
N GLY A 321 -4.72 -7.38 4.83
CA GLY A 321 -4.44 -8.76 5.26
C GLY A 321 -5.24 -9.84 4.55
N LEU A 322 -6.16 -9.50 3.64
CA LEU A 322 -6.99 -10.48 2.94
C LEU A 322 -6.33 -10.94 1.64
N SER A 323 -6.38 -12.23 1.36
CA SER A 323 -6.03 -12.75 0.03
C SER A 323 -7.05 -12.29 -1.03
N PRO A 324 -6.66 -12.09 -2.30
CA PRO A 324 -7.61 -11.77 -3.37
C PRO A 324 -8.76 -12.78 -3.51
N ASN A 325 -8.49 -14.06 -3.22
CA ASN A 325 -9.48 -15.14 -3.29
C ASN A 325 -10.50 -15.12 -2.12
N GLU A 326 -10.21 -14.38 -1.05
CA GLU A 326 -11.11 -14.18 0.10
C GLU A 326 -12.09 -13.02 -0.12
N LEU A 327 -11.93 -12.27 -1.23
CA LEU A 327 -12.80 -11.16 -1.56
C LEU A 327 -14.17 -11.65 -2.04
N THR A 328 -15.17 -11.58 -1.17
CA THR A 328 -16.56 -11.92 -1.50
C THR A 328 -17.30 -10.73 -2.10
N ALA A 329 -18.46 -10.96 -2.73
CA ALA A 329 -19.29 -9.95 -3.40
C ALA A 329 -19.57 -8.71 -2.54
N GLN A 330 -19.67 -8.86 -1.22
CA GLN A 330 -19.93 -7.74 -0.30
C GLN A 330 -18.84 -6.65 -0.35
N TYR A 331 -17.56 -7.01 -0.55
CA TYR A 331 -16.47 -6.05 -0.63
C TYR A 331 -16.58 -5.15 -1.87
N PHE A 332 -17.15 -5.66 -2.96
CA PHE A 332 -17.38 -4.91 -4.21
C PHE A 332 -18.65 -4.05 -4.18
N LEU A 333 -19.55 -4.27 -3.21
CA LEU A 333 -20.79 -3.52 -3.04
C LEU A 333 -20.69 -2.36 -2.05
N ILE A 334 -19.74 -2.39 -1.12
CA ILE A 334 -19.59 -1.33 -0.10
C ILE A 334 -18.81 -0.16 -0.72
N PRO A 335 -19.35 1.08 -0.65
CA PRO A 335 -18.65 2.26 -1.20
C PRO A 335 -17.30 2.47 -0.51
N PHE A 336 -16.35 3.01 -1.24
CA PHE A 336 -14.92 3.08 -0.94
C PHE A 336 -14.21 1.70 -0.92
N MET A 337 -14.76 0.70 -0.26
CA MET A 337 -14.17 -0.64 -0.21
C MET A 337 -14.11 -1.28 -1.60
N ASN A 338 -15.10 -1.00 -2.43
CA ASN A 338 -15.25 -1.56 -3.78
C ASN A 338 -14.06 -1.24 -4.71
N ILE A 339 -13.52 -0.02 -4.69
CA ILE A 339 -12.38 0.34 -5.54
C ILE A 339 -11.09 -0.33 -5.06
N PHE A 340 -10.88 -0.44 -3.74
CA PHE A 340 -9.70 -1.14 -3.21
C PHE A 340 -9.73 -2.64 -3.53
N ALA A 341 -10.91 -3.28 -3.37
CA ALA A 341 -11.09 -4.67 -3.73
C ALA A 341 -10.84 -4.91 -5.23
N LEU A 342 -11.36 -4.02 -6.09
CA LEU A 342 -11.15 -4.09 -7.54
C LEU A 342 -9.67 -3.97 -7.91
N ILE A 343 -8.97 -2.96 -7.39
CA ILE A 343 -7.54 -2.76 -7.68
C ILE A 343 -6.75 -4.01 -7.25
N LYS A 344 -7.01 -4.52 -6.04
CA LYS A 344 -6.34 -5.71 -5.52
C LYS A 344 -6.56 -6.92 -6.44
N GLN A 345 -7.80 -7.19 -6.81
CA GLN A 345 -8.15 -8.32 -7.67
C GLN A 345 -7.47 -8.23 -9.04
N LEU A 346 -7.48 -7.03 -9.64
CA LEU A 346 -6.85 -6.79 -10.96
C LEU A 346 -5.32 -6.95 -10.93
N ILE A 347 -4.64 -6.49 -9.87
CA ILE A 347 -3.19 -6.65 -9.72
C ILE A 347 -2.77 -8.12 -9.64
N TYR A 348 -3.58 -8.95 -8.97
CA TYR A 348 -3.34 -10.39 -8.91
C TYR A 348 -3.80 -11.17 -10.15
N GLY A 349 -4.15 -10.46 -11.24
CA GLY A 349 -4.54 -11.10 -12.50
C GLY A 349 -5.91 -11.79 -12.48
N ILE A 350 -6.75 -11.49 -11.50
CA ILE A 350 -8.12 -12.04 -11.42
C ILE A 350 -9.06 -11.10 -12.17
N TYR A 351 -9.50 -11.53 -13.35
CA TYR A 351 -10.33 -10.75 -14.27
C TYR A 351 -11.78 -11.22 -14.25
N ASP A 352 -12.55 -10.75 -13.26
CA ASP A 352 -13.95 -11.11 -13.09
C ASP A 352 -14.90 -9.95 -13.46
N VAL A 353 -15.68 -10.15 -14.51
CA VAL A 353 -16.69 -9.18 -15.00
C VAL A 353 -17.75 -8.91 -13.94
N GLN A 354 -18.12 -9.90 -13.13
CA GLN A 354 -19.15 -9.77 -12.13
C GLN A 354 -18.73 -8.80 -11.02
N SER A 355 -17.48 -8.91 -10.56
CA SER A 355 -16.88 -7.97 -9.60
C SER A 355 -16.89 -6.54 -10.13
N VAL A 356 -16.51 -6.34 -11.39
CA VAL A 356 -16.56 -5.01 -12.04
C VAL A 356 -17.98 -4.45 -12.05
N LEU A 357 -18.97 -5.27 -12.42
CA LEU A 357 -20.38 -4.85 -12.44
C LEU A 357 -20.88 -4.47 -11.04
N TYR A 358 -20.48 -5.19 -10.01
CA TYR A 358 -20.82 -4.84 -8.62
C TYR A 358 -20.22 -3.48 -8.23
N VAL A 359 -18.97 -3.23 -8.57
CA VAL A 359 -18.30 -1.93 -8.31
C VAL A 359 -19.00 -0.80 -9.02
N LEU A 360 -19.29 -0.94 -10.33
CA LEU A 360 -19.94 0.10 -11.12
C LEU A 360 -21.38 0.34 -10.64
N GLY A 361 -22.14 -0.73 -10.39
CA GLY A 361 -23.53 -0.64 -9.93
C GLY A 361 -23.65 0.01 -8.55
N SER A 362 -22.83 -0.42 -7.59
CA SER A 362 -22.81 0.18 -6.24
C SER A 362 -22.35 1.63 -6.28
N SER A 363 -21.26 1.92 -6.98
CA SER A 363 -20.75 3.29 -7.11
C SER A 363 -21.78 4.20 -7.77
N ALA A 364 -22.44 3.79 -8.86
CA ALA A 364 -23.49 4.57 -9.53
C ALA A 364 -24.64 4.89 -8.59
N LEU A 365 -25.08 3.92 -7.77
CA LEU A 365 -26.14 4.13 -6.78
C LEU A 365 -25.73 5.20 -5.76
N PHE A 366 -24.55 5.09 -5.17
CA PHE A 366 -24.08 6.03 -4.16
C PHE A 366 -23.75 7.41 -4.73
N VAL A 367 -23.25 7.50 -5.97
CA VAL A 367 -23.13 8.76 -6.72
C VAL A 367 -24.49 9.42 -6.88
N GLY A 368 -25.51 8.67 -7.29
CA GLY A 368 -26.88 9.19 -7.43
C GLY A 368 -27.43 9.73 -6.12
N ILE A 369 -27.27 8.99 -5.02
CA ILE A 369 -27.72 9.40 -3.68
C ILE A 369 -27.00 10.66 -3.21
N SER A 370 -25.65 10.66 -3.24
CA SER A 370 -24.85 11.79 -2.77
C SER A 370 -25.06 13.05 -3.63
N PHE A 371 -25.16 12.91 -4.95
CA PHE A 371 -25.50 14.00 -5.85
C PHE A 371 -26.89 14.57 -5.56
N ALA A 372 -27.90 13.72 -5.32
CA ALA A 372 -29.24 14.17 -4.97
C ALA A 372 -29.26 14.95 -3.64
N ILE A 373 -28.51 14.50 -2.64
CA ILE A 373 -28.33 15.23 -1.38
C ILE A 373 -27.71 16.62 -1.65
N ALA A 374 -26.61 16.67 -2.36
CA ALA A 374 -25.93 17.94 -2.71
C ALA A 374 -26.88 18.88 -3.49
N TYR A 375 -27.62 18.36 -4.44
CA TYR A 375 -28.59 19.14 -5.22
C TYR A 375 -29.72 19.72 -4.33
N THR A 376 -30.29 18.92 -3.42
CA THR A 376 -31.32 19.42 -2.48
C THR A 376 -30.77 20.47 -1.52
N MET A 377 -29.49 20.34 -1.11
CA MET A 377 -28.81 21.37 -0.32
C MET A 377 -28.62 22.65 -1.12
N PHE A 378 -28.17 22.55 -2.38
CA PHE A 378 -27.95 23.69 -3.26
C PHE A 378 -29.24 24.45 -3.62
N GLN A 379 -30.40 23.84 -3.51
CA GLN A 379 -31.69 24.54 -3.67
C GLN A 379 -32.01 25.46 -2.49
N LYS A 380 -31.51 25.18 -1.30
CA LYS A 380 -31.83 25.94 -0.08
C LYS A 380 -30.85 27.10 0.09
N SER A 381 -31.36 28.32 0.16
CA SER A 381 -30.55 29.55 0.30
C SER A 381 -29.59 29.51 1.50
N LYS A 382 -29.97 28.85 2.60
CA LYS A 382 -29.14 28.64 3.79
C LYS A 382 -27.77 28.02 3.49
N TRP A 383 -27.71 27.04 2.57
CA TRP A 383 -26.46 26.35 2.24
C TRP A 383 -25.68 27.04 1.13
N VAL A 384 -26.33 27.87 0.37
CA VAL A 384 -25.71 28.53 -0.79
C VAL A 384 -25.18 29.93 -0.46
N LEU A 385 -25.90 30.68 0.36
CA LEU A 385 -25.51 32.05 0.77
C LEU A 385 -24.76 32.11 2.10
N GLY A 386 -24.68 30.98 2.80
CA GLY A 386 -24.15 30.95 4.16
C GLY A 386 -25.17 31.39 5.20
N LYS A 387 -24.85 31.17 6.48
CA LYS A 387 -25.64 31.72 7.59
C LYS A 387 -25.36 33.23 7.67
N SER A 388 -26.37 34.03 7.41
CA SER A 388 -26.36 35.41 7.86
C SER A 388 -26.38 35.50 9.36
#